data_ccb1609eebe0a916ae4738ea84b351fc
#
_entry.id   ccb1609eebe0a916ae4738ea84b351fc
#
_cell.length_a   1.000
_cell.length_b   1.000
_cell.length_c   1.000
_cell.angle_alpha   90.00
_cell.angle_beta   90.00
_cell.angle_gamma   90.00
#
_symmetry.space_group_name_H-M   'P 1'
#
loop_
_entity.id
_entity.type
_entity.pdbx_description
1 polymer ?
#
loop_
_entity_poly.entity_id
_entity_poly.type
_entity_poly.pdbx_seq_one_letter_code
_entity_poly.pdbx_strand_id
1 'polypeptide(L)'
;FSPVVHVLPFLASTSDGGFAVASHDRLESRHGDWGDLAALANGRRLMADLVLNHVSASHPWVQQFLRDDEPGRDCVLEASPDECWRDVVRPRSSSLFTRLRGPAGSREVWTTFGPDQVDLNWRSPAVLLGFTSLLDRMVRHGVRWLRLDAVGFVWKSPGTSCIHLPQAHRIVTLLRLLLDQACVGGVVV
;
A
#
# COMPACT_ATOMS: atom_id res chain seq x y z
N PHE A 1 -11.15 28.76 -6.51
CA PHE A 1 -10.06 28.02 -5.88
C PHE A 1 -10.59 26.68 -5.38
N SER A 2 -9.84 25.55 -5.59
CA SER A 2 -10.23 24.24 -5.09
C SER A 2 -10.19 24.20 -3.54
N PRO A 3 -11.19 23.63 -2.88
CA PRO A 3 -11.19 23.47 -1.43
C PRO A 3 -10.25 22.34 -0.97
N VAL A 4 -9.63 21.60 -1.90
CA VAL A 4 -8.75 20.46 -1.63
C VAL A 4 -7.43 20.63 -2.36
N VAL A 5 -6.33 20.30 -1.68
CA VAL A 5 -4.99 20.14 -2.27
C VAL A 5 -4.65 18.66 -2.24
N HIS A 6 -4.47 18.07 -3.40
CA HIS A 6 -3.97 16.71 -3.54
C HIS A 6 -2.46 16.74 -3.70
N VAL A 7 -1.76 16.13 -2.77
CA VAL A 7 -0.31 15.89 -2.87
C VAL A 7 -0.13 14.44 -3.28
N LEU A 8 0.51 14.24 -4.44
CA LEU A 8 0.87 12.91 -4.95
C LEU A 8 1.80 12.19 -3.95
N PRO A 9 2.08 10.88 -4.11
CA PRO A 9 2.77 10.11 -3.09
C PRO A 9 4.00 10.81 -2.54
N PHE A 10 3.98 11.11 -1.27
CA PHE A 10 5.01 11.89 -0.56
C PHE A 10 5.80 11.05 0.45
N LEU A 11 5.42 9.80 0.67
CA LEU A 11 6.20 8.87 1.49
C LEU A 11 7.49 8.47 0.77
N ALA A 12 8.52 8.13 1.54
CA ALA A 12 9.79 7.64 1.00
C ALA A 12 9.54 6.45 0.07
N SER A 13 10.10 6.51 -1.13
CA SER A 13 9.82 5.56 -2.22
C SER A 13 11.07 5.27 -3.03
N THR A 14 11.06 4.19 -3.78
CA THR A 14 12.18 3.78 -4.64
C THR A 14 11.92 3.99 -6.12
N SER A 15 10.66 3.92 -6.54
CA SER A 15 10.30 3.97 -7.97
C SER A 15 8.84 4.36 -8.20
N ASP A 16 8.43 4.33 -9.46
CA ASP A 16 7.05 4.57 -9.93
C ASP A 16 6.45 5.90 -9.45
N GLY A 17 7.25 6.98 -9.46
CA GLY A 17 6.76 8.32 -9.11
C GLY A 17 6.27 8.47 -7.67
N GLY A 18 6.73 7.61 -6.75
CA GLY A 18 6.30 7.60 -5.35
C GLY A 18 5.40 6.42 -4.97
N PHE A 19 4.89 5.66 -5.95
CA PHE A 19 3.97 4.55 -5.69
C PHE A 19 4.65 3.26 -5.21
N ALA A 20 5.99 3.10 -5.36
CA ALA A 20 6.75 2.03 -4.72
C ALA A 20 7.24 2.49 -3.33
N VAL A 21 6.35 2.44 -2.34
CA VAL A 21 6.60 2.97 -0.99
C VAL A 21 7.67 2.16 -0.26
N ALA A 22 8.78 2.80 0.10
CA ALA A 22 9.90 2.20 0.82
C ALA A 22 9.77 2.31 2.35
N SER A 23 8.95 3.25 2.83
CA SER A 23 8.69 3.42 4.26
C SER A 23 7.35 4.10 4.49
N HIS A 24 6.54 3.53 5.36
CA HIS A 24 5.33 4.17 5.85
C HIS A 24 5.60 5.24 6.92
N ASP A 25 6.82 5.29 7.48
CA ASP A 25 7.17 6.16 8.61
C ASP A 25 7.89 7.45 8.19
N ARG A 26 8.43 7.50 6.99
CA ARG A 26 9.25 8.61 6.51
C ARG A 26 8.65 9.22 5.24
N LEU A 27 8.76 10.54 5.15
CA LEU A 27 8.51 11.26 3.92
C LEU A 27 9.73 11.17 2.99
N GLU A 28 9.50 11.37 1.71
CA GLU A 28 10.57 11.60 0.75
C GLU A 28 11.29 12.91 1.11
N SER A 29 12.60 12.85 1.28
CA SER A 29 13.40 13.97 1.83
C SER A 29 13.25 15.30 1.07
N ARG A 30 13.01 15.23 -0.23
CA ARG A 30 12.77 16.41 -1.09
C ARG A 30 11.42 17.11 -0.85
N HIS A 31 10.49 16.47 -0.15
CA HIS A 31 9.15 17.00 0.13
C HIS A 31 9.05 17.68 1.49
N GLY A 32 10.17 17.77 2.23
CA GLY A 32 10.19 18.34 3.57
C GLY A 32 9.62 17.41 4.63
N ASP A 33 8.92 17.97 5.59
CA ASP A 33 8.29 17.23 6.69
C ASP A 33 6.75 17.36 6.70
N TRP A 34 6.10 16.78 7.69
CA TRP A 34 4.66 16.84 7.85
C TRP A 34 4.14 18.26 8.09
N GLY A 35 4.95 19.14 8.69
CA GLY A 35 4.63 20.56 8.89
C GLY A 35 4.59 21.30 7.54
N ASP A 36 5.52 21.01 6.65
CA ASP A 36 5.56 21.59 5.30
C ASP A 36 4.34 21.16 4.49
N LEU A 37 3.93 19.89 4.58
CA LEU A 37 2.70 19.42 3.91
C LEU A 37 1.45 20.11 4.46
N ALA A 38 1.36 20.29 5.76
CA ALA A 38 0.26 21.00 6.39
C ALA A 38 0.22 22.48 5.98
N ALA A 39 1.39 23.13 5.91
CA ALA A 39 1.52 24.52 5.45
C ALA A 39 1.12 24.67 3.98
N LEU A 40 1.47 23.70 3.13
CA LEU A 40 1.08 23.67 1.72
C LEU A 40 -0.45 23.65 1.54
N ALA A 41 -1.16 22.99 2.43
CA ALA A 41 -2.63 22.98 2.40
C ALA A 41 -3.23 24.36 2.62
N ASN A 42 -2.57 25.24 3.42
CA ASN A 42 -2.95 26.64 3.61
C ASN A 42 -4.46 26.81 3.87
N GLY A 43 -4.99 26.13 4.89
CA GLY A 43 -6.41 26.15 5.27
C GLY A 43 -7.35 25.33 4.38
N ARG A 44 -6.85 24.72 3.32
CA ARG A 44 -7.61 23.78 2.48
C ARG A 44 -7.49 22.36 3.03
N ARG A 45 -8.35 21.46 2.57
CA ARG A 45 -8.26 20.04 2.93
C ARG A 45 -7.11 19.38 2.19
N LEU A 46 -6.26 18.67 2.93
CA LEU A 46 -5.17 17.89 2.35
C LEU A 46 -5.70 16.51 1.91
N MET A 47 -5.41 16.16 0.66
CA MET A 47 -5.65 14.82 0.09
C MET A 47 -4.32 14.12 -0.15
N ALA A 48 -4.24 12.85 0.24
CA ALA A 48 -3.07 12.00 0.09
C ALA A 48 -3.41 10.71 -0.64
N ASP A 49 -2.40 10.13 -1.32
CA ASP A 49 -2.50 8.77 -1.85
C ASP A 49 -2.22 7.74 -0.75
N LEU A 50 -3.01 6.68 -0.72
CA LEU A 50 -2.80 5.51 0.10
C LEU A 50 -2.62 4.29 -0.81
N VAL A 51 -1.36 3.85 -0.95
CA VAL A 51 -1.01 2.69 -1.78
C VAL A 51 -1.26 1.43 -1.01
N LEU A 52 -2.38 0.74 -1.30
CA LEU A 52 -2.85 -0.40 -0.49
C LEU A 52 -2.32 -1.75 -0.97
N ASN A 53 -2.09 -1.90 -2.28
CA ASN A 53 -1.81 -3.20 -2.85
C ASN A 53 -0.37 -3.67 -2.61
N HIS A 54 0.60 -2.77 -2.60
CA HIS A 54 2.01 -3.12 -2.67
C HIS A 54 2.91 -2.11 -1.94
N VAL A 55 4.14 -2.53 -1.70
CA VAL A 55 5.24 -1.71 -1.19
C VAL A 55 6.50 -1.98 -2.00
N SER A 56 7.50 -1.10 -1.89
CA SER A 56 8.81 -1.33 -2.49
C SER A 56 9.47 -2.63 -1.99
N ALA A 57 10.26 -3.26 -2.84
CA ALA A 57 11.11 -4.38 -2.42
C ALA A 57 12.07 -4.01 -1.27
N SER A 58 12.39 -2.72 -1.08
CA SER A 58 13.22 -2.23 0.04
C SER A 58 12.43 -1.96 1.34
N HIS A 59 11.10 -2.08 1.32
CA HIS A 59 10.26 -1.82 2.50
C HIS A 59 10.63 -2.75 3.67
N PRO A 60 10.61 -2.28 4.94
CA PRO A 60 10.92 -3.11 6.10
C PRO A 60 10.19 -4.45 6.15
N TRP A 61 8.91 -4.49 5.80
CA TRP A 61 8.16 -5.75 5.75
C TRP A 61 8.71 -6.76 4.75
N VAL A 62 9.16 -6.31 3.57
CA VAL A 62 9.77 -7.18 2.57
C VAL A 62 11.14 -7.66 3.04
N GLN A 63 11.93 -6.77 3.66
CA GLN A 63 13.23 -7.14 4.20
C GLN A 63 13.12 -8.12 5.38
N GLN A 64 12.11 -7.96 6.24
CA GLN A 64 11.79 -8.92 7.30
C GLN A 64 11.32 -10.26 6.72
N PHE A 65 10.42 -10.25 5.72
CA PHE A 65 9.99 -11.46 5.01
C PHE A 65 11.17 -12.26 4.46
N LEU A 66 12.15 -11.59 3.86
CA LEU A 66 13.34 -12.23 3.30
C LEU A 66 14.28 -12.83 4.36
N ARG A 67 14.16 -12.39 5.64
CA ARG A 67 14.90 -12.94 6.80
C ARG A 67 14.06 -13.88 7.65
N ASP A 68 12.79 -14.09 7.30
CA ASP A 68 11.81 -14.83 8.09
C ASP A 68 11.52 -14.19 9.47
N ASP A 69 11.65 -12.86 9.56
CA ASP A 69 11.41 -12.07 10.77
C ASP A 69 9.96 -11.57 10.86
N GLU A 70 9.42 -11.48 12.08
CA GLU A 70 8.14 -10.85 12.38
C GLU A 70 8.27 -9.29 12.37
N PRO A 71 7.19 -8.55 12.06
CA PRO A 71 5.90 -9.02 11.54
C PRO A 71 5.91 -9.21 10.01
N GLY A 72 6.98 -8.88 9.33
CA GLY A 72 7.07 -8.87 7.87
C GLY A 72 6.93 -10.24 7.24
N ARG A 73 7.28 -11.32 7.97
CA ARG A 73 7.13 -12.70 7.48
C ARG A 73 5.75 -12.98 6.88
N ASP A 74 4.70 -12.46 7.50
CA ASP A 74 3.32 -12.69 7.06
C ASP A 74 2.74 -11.53 6.23
N CYS A 75 3.50 -10.45 6.04
CA CYS A 75 3.01 -9.25 5.35
C CYS A 75 3.10 -9.32 3.82
N VAL A 76 3.93 -10.20 3.27
CA VAL A 76 4.19 -10.33 1.84
C VAL A 76 3.42 -11.49 1.24
N LEU A 77 2.89 -11.31 0.04
CA LEU A 77 2.22 -12.36 -0.69
C LEU A 77 3.25 -13.18 -1.49
N GLU A 78 3.55 -14.37 -1.01
CA GLU A 78 4.43 -15.31 -1.71
C GLU A 78 3.69 -16.03 -2.82
N ALA A 79 4.39 -16.32 -3.91
CA ALA A 79 3.85 -17.10 -5.01
C ALA A 79 3.64 -18.56 -4.60
N SER A 80 2.51 -19.12 -4.98
CA SER A 80 2.24 -20.55 -4.87
C SER A 80 2.21 -21.16 -6.28
N PRO A 81 3.21 -21.98 -6.64
CA PRO A 81 3.29 -22.56 -7.97
C PRO A 81 2.17 -23.58 -8.26
N ASP A 82 1.55 -24.14 -7.23
CA ASP A 82 0.49 -25.16 -7.36
C ASP A 82 -0.91 -24.57 -7.56
N GLU A 83 -1.02 -23.23 -7.51
CA GLU A 83 -2.30 -22.54 -7.63
C GLU A 83 -2.56 -22.06 -9.07
N CYS A 84 -3.85 -22.00 -9.44
CA CYS A 84 -4.27 -21.55 -10.78
C CYS A 84 -4.37 -20.02 -10.84
N TRP A 85 -3.49 -19.38 -11.60
CA TRP A 85 -3.41 -17.94 -11.79
C TRP A 85 -3.70 -17.48 -13.23
N ARG A 86 -4.36 -18.34 -14.06
CA ARG A 86 -4.58 -18.08 -15.49
C ARG A 86 -5.49 -16.89 -15.75
N ASP A 87 -6.49 -16.67 -14.88
CA ASP A 87 -7.54 -15.68 -15.07
C ASP A 87 -7.20 -14.32 -14.42
N VAL A 88 -5.99 -14.19 -13.86
CA VAL A 88 -5.55 -12.96 -13.20
C VAL A 88 -5.48 -11.79 -14.17
N VAL A 89 -6.22 -10.73 -13.87
CA VAL A 89 -6.14 -9.48 -14.62
C VAL A 89 -4.82 -8.78 -14.34
N ARG A 90 -4.09 -8.46 -15.39
CA ARG A 90 -2.77 -7.87 -15.31
C ARG A 90 -2.76 -6.45 -15.90
N PRO A 91 -2.52 -5.42 -15.09
CA PRO A 91 -2.47 -4.04 -15.56
C PRO A 91 -1.16 -3.72 -16.29
N ARG A 92 -0.13 -4.56 -16.16
CA ARG A 92 1.20 -4.40 -16.75
C ARG A 92 1.65 -5.70 -17.47
N SER A 93 2.59 -5.54 -18.39
CA SER A 93 3.18 -6.66 -19.14
C SER A 93 4.36 -7.33 -18.41
N SER A 94 4.82 -6.78 -17.28
CA SER A 94 5.87 -7.38 -16.45
C SER A 94 5.46 -8.76 -15.91
N SER A 95 6.42 -9.56 -15.42
CA SER A 95 6.10 -10.84 -14.77
C SER A 95 5.18 -10.62 -13.56
N LEU A 96 4.21 -11.53 -13.36
CA LEU A 96 3.32 -11.52 -12.20
C LEU A 96 4.09 -11.84 -10.91
N PHE A 97 5.15 -12.62 -11.03
CA PHE A 97 6.00 -13.01 -9.92
C PHE A 97 7.43 -12.51 -10.13
N THR A 98 8.05 -12.13 -9.03
CA THR A 98 9.44 -11.68 -9.00
C THR A 98 10.21 -12.50 -7.97
N ARG A 99 11.40 -12.97 -8.35
CA ARG A 99 12.30 -13.68 -7.44
C ARG A 99 13.17 -12.67 -6.70
N LEU A 100 13.01 -12.62 -5.38
CA LEU A 100 13.84 -11.84 -4.48
C LEU A 100 14.87 -12.74 -3.79
N ARG A 101 16.07 -12.20 -3.55
CA ARG A 101 17.14 -12.90 -2.82
C ARG A 101 17.26 -12.34 -1.43
N GLY A 102 17.24 -13.21 -0.43
CA GLY A 102 17.43 -12.87 0.96
C GLY A 102 18.44 -13.79 1.65
N PRO A 103 18.79 -13.53 2.93
CA PRO A 103 19.70 -14.37 3.70
C PRO A 103 19.22 -15.83 3.84
N ALA A 104 17.90 -16.04 3.88
CA ALA A 104 17.28 -17.37 3.95
C ALA A 104 17.12 -18.06 2.59
N GLY A 105 17.64 -17.48 1.50
CA GLY A 105 17.52 -18.01 0.16
C GLY A 105 16.71 -17.13 -0.78
N SER A 106 16.31 -17.68 -1.91
CA SER A 106 15.47 -16.98 -2.90
C SER A 106 14.00 -17.30 -2.64
N ARG A 107 13.17 -16.26 -2.65
CA ARG A 107 11.71 -16.37 -2.51
C ARG A 107 11.02 -15.73 -3.72
N GLU A 108 9.93 -16.29 -4.16
CA GLU A 108 9.15 -15.76 -5.27
C GLU A 108 7.90 -15.07 -4.73
N VAL A 109 7.75 -13.78 -5.06
CA VAL A 109 6.68 -12.93 -4.52
C VAL A 109 5.80 -12.38 -5.63
N TRP A 110 4.56 -12.03 -5.29
CA TRP A 110 3.64 -11.33 -6.18
C TRP A 110 4.09 -9.90 -6.45
N THR A 111 4.03 -9.51 -7.72
CA THR A 111 4.36 -8.16 -8.20
C THR A 111 3.38 -7.76 -9.30
N THR A 112 2.15 -7.43 -8.91
CA THR A 112 1.06 -7.10 -9.85
C THR A 112 1.46 -6.00 -10.84
N PHE A 113 2.20 -5.00 -10.40
CA PHE A 113 2.53 -3.80 -11.18
C PHE A 113 3.96 -3.80 -11.70
N GLY A 114 4.94 -4.19 -10.91
CA GLY A 114 6.33 -4.21 -11.33
C GLY A 114 7.25 -4.87 -10.31
N PRO A 115 8.50 -5.21 -10.69
CA PRO A 115 9.42 -5.98 -9.84
C PRO A 115 9.76 -5.35 -8.50
N ASP A 116 9.68 -4.02 -8.40
CA ASP A 116 9.90 -3.26 -7.17
C ASP A 116 8.60 -2.99 -6.39
N GLN A 117 7.46 -3.53 -6.82
CA GLN A 117 6.15 -3.32 -6.20
C GLN A 117 5.61 -4.65 -5.70
N VAL A 118 6.08 -5.03 -4.49
CA VAL A 118 5.77 -6.33 -3.86
C VAL A 118 4.40 -6.28 -3.21
N ASP A 119 3.52 -7.17 -3.64
CA ASP A 119 2.13 -7.21 -3.18
C ASP A 119 2.01 -7.66 -1.72
N LEU A 120 1.12 -7.01 -1.00
CA LEU A 120 0.88 -7.25 0.42
C LEU A 120 -0.16 -8.33 0.65
N ASN A 121 0.06 -9.10 1.70
CA ASN A 121 -0.87 -10.13 2.16
C ASN A 121 -1.93 -9.56 3.10
N TRP A 122 -3.03 -9.07 2.56
CA TRP A 122 -4.16 -8.53 3.34
C TRP A 122 -4.92 -9.57 4.19
N ARG A 123 -4.53 -10.85 4.16
CA ARG A 123 -4.97 -11.85 5.14
C ARG A 123 -4.24 -11.70 6.48
N SER A 124 -3.06 -11.06 6.47
CA SER A 124 -2.27 -10.83 7.67
C SER A 124 -2.84 -9.67 8.49
N PRO A 125 -3.15 -9.88 9.79
CA PRO A 125 -3.54 -8.78 10.68
C PRO A 125 -2.45 -7.70 10.81
N ALA A 126 -1.17 -8.07 10.65
CA ALA A 126 -0.07 -7.12 10.73
C ALA A 126 -0.14 -6.05 9.63
N VAL A 127 -0.58 -6.42 8.42
CA VAL A 127 -0.81 -5.47 7.33
C VAL A 127 -1.90 -4.48 7.72
N LEU A 128 -3.05 -4.96 8.20
CA LEU A 128 -4.15 -4.09 8.64
C LEU A 128 -3.71 -3.13 9.76
N LEU A 129 -3.01 -3.64 10.77
CA LEU A 129 -2.51 -2.82 11.89
C LEU A 129 -1.51 -1.76 11.42
N GLY A 130 -0.62 -2.11 10.49
CA GLY A 130 0.33 -1.17 9.89
C GLY A 130 -0.38 -0.05 9.13
N PHE A 131 -1.38 -0.37 8.33
CA PHE A 131 -2.19 0.64 7.64
C PHE A 131 -3.05 1.47 8.59
N THR A 132 -3.57 0.91 9.67
CA THR A 132 -4.28 1.67 10.71
C THR A 132 -3.35 2.70 11.35
N SER A 133 -2.10 2.32 11.64
CA SER A 133 -1.09 3.23 12.18
C SER A 133 -0.70 4.33 11.20
N LEU A 134 -0.58 4.00 9.91
CA LEU A 134 -0.33 4.98 8.86
C LEU A 134 -1.50 5.97 8.73
N LEU A 135 -2.74 5.49 8.74
CA LEU A 135 -3.94 6.33 8.69
C LEU A 135 -4.01 7.28 9.88
N ASP A 136 -3.79 6.79 11.11
CA ASP A 136 -3.74 7.63 12.32
C ASP A 136 -2.71 8.75 12.16
N ARG A 137 -1.51 8.43 11.68
CA ARG A 137 -0.47 9.42 11.41
C ARG A 137 -0.90 10.46 10.38
N MET A 138 -1.42 10.02 9.23
CA MET A 138 -1.90 10.93 8.19
C MET A 138 -2.97 11.89 8.72
N VAL A 139 -3.94 11.37 9.48
CA VAL A 139 -5.01 12.14 10.09
C VAL A 139 -4.48 13.18 11.07
N ARG A 140 -3.54 12.79 11.95
CA ARG A 140 -2.90 13.71 12.92
C ARG A 140 -2.16 14.85 12.23
N HIS A 141 -1.62 14.60 11.04
CA HIS A 141 -0.95 15.61 10.23
C HIS A 141 -1.85 16.33 9.23
N GLY A 142 -3.16 16.25 9.39
CA GLY A 142 -4.11 17.09 8.67
C GLY A 142 -4.63 16.52 7.36
N VAL A 143 -4.29 15.29 6.99
CA VAL A 143 -4.93 14.61 5.85
C VAL A 143 -6.40 14.39 6.17
N ARG A 144 -7.27 14.80 5.25
CA ARG A 144 -8.74 14.68 5.38
C ARG A 144 -9.38 13.93 4.23
N TRP A 145 -8.65 13.76 3.14
CA TRP A 145 -9.10 13.02 1.97
C TRP A 145 -8.04 12.00 1.58
N LEU A 146 -8.46 10.79 1.17
CA LEU A 146 -7.57 9.73 0.74
C LEU A 146 -7.98 9.28 -0.65
N ARG A 147 -6.99 9.15 -1.54
CA ARG A 147 -7.13 8.41 -2.77
C ARG A 147 -6.57 7.01 -2.53
N LEU A 148 -7.40 5.98 -2.69
CA LEU A 148 -6.97 4.59 -2.52
C LEU A 148 -6.38 4.09 -3.84
N ASP A 149 -5.06 3.99 -3.90
CA ASP A 149 -4.36 3.50 -5.09
C ASP A 149 -4.38 1.96 -5.13
N ALA A 150 -4.55 1.42 -6.36
CA ALA A 150 -4.51 -0.02 -6.65
C ALA A 150 -5.46 -0.88 -5.80
N VAL A 151 -6.48 -0.28 -5.17
CA VAL A 151 -7.37 -0.94 -4.19
C VAL A 151 -8.11 -2.15 -4.73
N GLY A 152 -8.42 -2.17 -6.03
CA GLY A 152 -9.07 -3.33 -6.66
C GLY A 152 -8.24 -4.61 -6.62
N PHE A 153 -6.93 -4.50 -6.45
CA PHE A 153 -5.99 -5.61 -6.52
C PHE A 153 -5.55 -6.16 -5.15
N VAL A 154 -6.03 -5.61 -4.04
CA VAL A 154 -5.51 -5.96 -2.69
C VAL A 154 -5.77 -7.40 -2.26
N TRP A 155 -6.67 -8.14 -2.90
CA TRP A 155 -6.98 -9.52 -2.54
C TRP A 155 -6.75 -10.48 -3.70
N LYS A 156 -6.02 -11.58 -3.44
CA LYS A 156 -5.74 -12.64 -4.40
C LYS A 156 -6.43 -13.93 -3.97
N SER A 157 -7.05 -14.62 -4.93
CA SER A 157 -7.66 -15.93 -4.73
C SER A 157 -7.49 -16.77 -5.98
N PRO A 158 -6.98 -18.02 -5.86
CA PRO A 158 -6.80 -18.91 -7.00
C PRO A 158 -8.09 -19.08 -7.80
N GLY A 159 -7.97 -19.21 -9.11
CA GLY A 159 -9.14 -19.40 -10.01
C GLY A 159 -10.02 -18.16 -10.17
N THR A 160 -9.54 -16.98 -9.81
CA THR A 160 -10.26 -15.71 -9.98
C THR A 160 -9.44 -14.69 -10.76
N SER A 161 -10.10 -13.59 -11.15
CA SER A 161 -9.45 -12.45 -11.81
C SER A 161 -8.50 -11.66 -10.89
N CYS A 162 -8.52 -11.89 -9.58
CA CYS A 162 -7.76 -11.16 -8.56
C CYS A 162 -7.93 -9.64 -8.62
N ILE A 163 -9.05 -9.17 -9.14
CA ILE A 163 -9.44 -7.74 -9.15
C ILE A 163 -10.90 -7.59 -8.74
N HIS A 164 -11.18 -6.56 -7.94
CA HIS A 164 -12.52 -6.23 -7.44
C HIS A 164 -13.23 -7.37 -6.71
N LEU A 165 -12.46 -8.25 -6.06
CA LEU A 165 -13.05 -9.32 -5.26
C LEU A 165 -13.81 -8.77 -4.04
N PRO A 166 -14.83 -9.49 -3.52
CA PRO A 166 -15.63 -9.02 -2.38
C PRO A 166 -14.80 -8.63 -1.16
N GLN A 167 -13.65 -9.27 -0.95
CA GLN A 167 -12.74 -8.97 0.16
C GLN A 167 -12.10 -7.58 0.00
N ALA A 168 -11.77 -7.16 -1.23
CA ALA A 168 -11.25 -5.81 -1.48
C ALA A 168 -12.28 -4.75 -1.06
N HIS A 169 -13.56 -4.95 -1.39
CA HIS A 169 -14.65 -4.05 -0.97
C HIS A 169 -14.81 -4.03 0.55
N ARG A 170 -14.66 -5.17 1.25
CA ARG A 170 -14.71 -5.24 2.72
C ARG A 170 -13.56 -4.47 3.36
N ILE A 171 -12.35 -4.51 2.77
CA ILE A 171 -11.20 -3.71 3.24
C ILE A 171 -11.53 -2.22 3.13
N VAL A 172 -12.09 -1.77 2.00
CA VAL A 172 -12.51 -0.36 1.83
C VAL A 172 -13.55 0.04 2.89
N THR A 173 -14.54 -0.81 3.12
CA THR A 173 -15.57 -0.59 4.15
C THR A 173 -14.94 -0.48 5.55
N LEU A 174 -14.01 -1.36 5.87
CA LEU A 174 -13.31 -1.34 7.16
C LEU A 174 -12.50 -0.05 7.34
N LEU A 175 -11.72 0.35 6.34
CA LEU A 175 -10.97 1.60 6.37
C LEU A 175 -11.90 2.81 6.53
N ARG A 176 -13.07 2.80 5.87
CA ARG A 176 -14.08 3.84 6.03
C ARG A 176 -14.60 3.91 7.47
N LEU A 177 -14.95 2.76 8.07
CA LEU A 177 -15.44 2.70 9.44
C LEU A 177 -14.39 3.20 10.46
N LEU A 178 -13.12 2.84 10.26
CA LEU A 178 -12.03 3.33 11.10
C LEU A 178 -11.89 4.86 11.03
N LEU A 179 -11.99 5.42 9.83
CA LEU A 179 -11.92 6.87 9.62
C LEU A 179 -13.13 7.60 10.18
N ASP A 180 -14.33 7.01 10.11
CA ASP A 180 -15.54 7.58 10.71
C ASP A 180 -15.43 7.65 12.24
N GLN A 181 -14.88 6.62 12.88
CA GLN A 181 -14.64 6.62 14.32
C GLN A 181 -13.59 7.66 14.74
N ALA A 182 -12.58 7.90 13.89
CA ALA A 182 -11.59 8.95 14.12
C ALA A 182 -12.12 10.37 13.83
N CYS A 183 -13.42 10.53 13.54
CA CYS A 183 -14.08 11.80 13.21
C CYS A 183 -13.48 12.53 12.00
N VAL A 184 -12.93 11.78 11.05
CA VAL A 184 -12.32 12.34 9.83
C VAL A 184 -13.32 12.37 8.69
N GLY A 185 -13.70 13.57 8.28
CA GLY A 185 -14.56 13.74 7.10
C GLY A 185 -13.80 13.52 5.80
N GLY A 186 -14.26 12.55 4.99
CA GLY A 186 -13.90 12.40 3.58
C GLY A 186 -12.86 11.34 3.27
N VAL A 187 -13.33 10.19 2.78
CA VAL A 187 -12.54 9.27 1.96
C VAL A 187 -13.04 9.41 0.53
N VAL A 188 -12.14 9.71 -0.40
CA VAL A 188 -12.41 9.68 -1.83
C VAL A 188 -11.74 8.43 -2.38
N VAL A 189 -12.49 7.61 -3.06
CA VAL A 189 -12.03 6.40 -3.75
C VAL A 189 -11.93 6.69 -5.24
#